data_28ce40140c538c9d747223cf89cf2a31
#
_entry.id   28ce40140c538c9d747223cf89cf2a31
#
_cell.length_a   1.000
_cell.length_b   1.000
_cell.length_c   1.000
_cell.angle_alpha   90.00
_cell.angle_beta   90.00
_cell.angle_gamma   90.00
#
_symmetry.space_group_name_H-M   'P 1'
#
loop_
_entity.id
_entity.type
_entity.pdbx_description
1 polymer ?
#
loop_
_entity_poly.entity_id
_entity_poly.type
_entity_poly.pdbx_seq_one_letter_code
_entity_poly.pdbx_strand_id
1 'polypeptide(L)'
;MATGSKLVIVESPTKAKKIGGYLGSGYTVMASVGHIRDLAQPSQVPAAEKAKYGKFGVDIEDGFKPYYIVDGNKKKTVADLKSALKKADTLYLATDEDREGEAIAWHLVQTLKPKVPVKRMVFHEITPEAIKASLNNTRDVDAAMVDAQETRRILDRLYGYELSPVLWRKVCLLYTSPSPRD
;
A
#
# COMPACT_ATOMS: atom_id res chain seq x y z
N MET A 1 -13.25 -15.87 29.35
CA MET A 1 -13.47 -15.40 27.97
C MET A 1 -12.11 -15.36 27.30
N ALA A 2 -11.88 -16.11 26.26
CA ALA A 2 -10.63 -16.04 25.52
C ALA A 2 -10.51 -14.62 24.95
N THR A 3 -9.51 -13.90 25.38
CA THR A 3 -9.18 -12.58 24.78
C THR A 3 -8.71 -12.87 23.35
N GLY A 4 -9.57 -12.55 22.39
CA GLY A 4 -9.28 -12.74 20.98
C GLY A 4 -7.98 -12.02 20.59
N SER A 5 -7.16 -12.67 19.78
CA SER A 5 -5.93 -12.09 19.26
C SER A 5 -6.24 -10.95 18.28
N LYS A 6 -5.63 -9.79 18.44
CA LYS A 6 -5.81 -8.63 17.58
C LYS A 6 -4.56 -8.43 16.72
N LEU A 7 -4.74 -8.36 15.40
CA LEU A 7 -3.64 -8.06 14.48
C LEU A 7 -3.64 -6.58 14.16
N VAL A 8 -2.50 -5.92 14.35
CA VAL A 8 -2.26 -4.52 13.96
C VAL A 8 -1.23 -4.49 12.86
N ILE A 9 -1.55 -3.89 11.72
CA ILE A 9 -0.61 -3.73 10.60
C ILE A 9 -0.24 -2.26 10.45
N VAL A 10 1.06 -2.00 10.44
CA VAL A 10 1.68 -0.68 10.23
C VAL A 10 2.54 -0.70 8.97
N GLU A 11 2.99 0.47 8.49
CA GLU A 11 3.80 0.52 7.28
C GLU A 11 5.28 0.17 7.48
N SER A 12 5.85 0.39 8.69
CA SER A 12 7.30 0.20 8.91
C SER A 12 7.64 -0.69 10.11
N PRO A 13 8.75 -1.46 10.06
CA PRO A 13 9.19 -2.29 11.17
C PRO A 13 9.49 -1.48 12.45
N THR A 14 10.00 -0.26 12.30
CA THR A 14 10.30 0.63 13.44
C THR A 14 9.03 1.00 14.18
N LYS A 15 7.96 1.36 13.45
CA LYS A 15 6.63 1.63 14.03
C LYS A 15 6.06 0.38 14.67
N ALA A 16 6.20 -0.79 14.04
CA ALA A 16 5.71 -2.06 14.59
C ALA A 16 6.32 -2.35 15.97
N LYS A 17 7.63 -2.16 16.11
CA LYS A 17 8.33 -2.37 17.40
C LYS A 17 7.85 -1.42 18.49
N LYS A 18 7.71 -0.12 18.17
CA LYS A 18 7.26 0.89 19.15
C LYS A 18 5.80 0.64 19.56
N ILE A 19 4.90 0.50 18.61
CA ILE A 19 3.46 0.31 18.87
C ILE A 19 3.21 -1.02 19.59
N GLY A 20 3.94 -2.09 19.24
CA GLY A 20 3.84 -3.36 19.93
C GLY A 20 4.21 -3.26 21.41
N GLY A 21 5.22 -2.46 21.74
CA GLY A 21 5.59 -2.17 23.13
C GLY A 21 4.50 -1.43 23.92
N TYR A 22 3.68 -0.60 23.24
CA TYR A 22 2.61 0.17 23.90
C TYR A 22 1.30 -0.60 24.06
N LEU A 23 1.01 -1.53 23.13
CA LEU A 23 -0.25 -2.28 23.12
C LEU A 23 -0.26 -3.53 24.01
N GLY A 24 0.91 -4.11 24.27
CA GLY A 24 1.05 -5.28 25.15
C GLY A 24 0.61 -6.62 24.53
N SER A 25 0.44 -7.65 25.36
CA SER A 25 0.36 -9.06 24.95
C SER A 25 -0.91 -9.48 24.19
N GLY A 26 -1.97 -8.67 24.19
CA GLY A 26 -3.22 -8.95 23.46
C GLY A 26 -3.16 -8.61 21.96
N TYR A 27 -2.04 -8.05 21.49
CA TYR A 27 -1.88 -7.55 20.13
C TYR A 27 -0.65 -8.14 19.44
N THR A 28 -0.84 -8.59 18.20
CA THR A 28 0.25 -8.93 17.30
C THR A 28 0.46 -7.76 16.36
N VAL A 29 1.60 -7.08 16.43
CA VAL A 29 1.89 -5.92 15.57
C VAL A 29 2.89 -6.33 14.50
N MET A 30 2.54 -6.11 13.23
CA MET A 30 3.36 -6.47 12.08
C MET A 30 3.49 -5.29 11.11
N ALA A 31 4.55 -5.30 10.30
CA ALA A 31 4.78 -4.27 9.29
C ALA A 31 4.51 -4.82 7.87
N SER A 32 3.85 -4.01 7.03
CA SER A 32 3.73 -4.27 5.58
C SER A 32 5.01 -3.94 4.82
N VAL A 33 5.89 -3.14 5.43
CA VAL A 33 7.11 -2.62 4.80
C VAL A 33 6.75 -1.77 3.55
N GLY A 34 5.87 -0.80 3.73
CA GLY A 34 5.31 0.06 2.67
C GLY A 34 4.24 -0.66 1.84
N HIS A 35 4.09 -0.26 0.58
CA HIS A 35 3.13 -0.87 -0.34
C HIS A 35 3.43 -2.35 -0.60
N ILE A 36 2.39 -3.18 -0.62
CA ILE A 36 2.48 -4.62 -0.90
C ILE A 36 2.16 -4.96 -2.35
N ARG A 37 1.51 -4.06 -3.09
CA ARG A 37 1.23 -4.18 -4.51
C ARG A 37 1.38 -2.85 -5.22
N ASP A 38 1.63 -2.92 -6.52
CA ASP A 38 1.79 -1.76 -7.40
C ASP A 38 1.16 -2.04 -8.78
N LEU A 39 1.03 -1.00 -9.60
CA LEU A 39 0.62 -1.12 -10.99
C LEU A 39 1.55 -2.09 -11.74
N ALA A 40 0.97 -3.04 -12.45
CA ALA A 40 1.73 -4.01 -13.24
C ALA A 40 2.62 -3.32 -14.27
N GLN A 41 3.84 -3.83 -14.44
CA GLN A 41 4.66 -3.49 -15.60
C GLN A 41 4.11 -4.19 -16.86
N PRO A 42 4.35 -3.67 -18.07
CA PRO A 42 3.86 -4.28 -19.32
C PRO A 42 4.20 -5.78 -19.47
N SER A 43 5.38 -6.17 -18.97
CA SER A 43 5.84 -7.56 -18.98
C SER A 43 5.11 -8.46 -17.98
N GLN A 44 4.47 -7.89 -16.98
CA GLN A 44 3.79 -8.60 -15.90
C GLN A 44 2.28 -8.77 -16.15
N VAL A 45 1.74 -8.06 -17.13
CA VAL A 45 0.35 -8.20 -17.55
C VAL A 45 0.20 -9.50 -18.33
N PRO A 46 -0.71 -10.43 -17.95
CA PRO A 46 -0.96 -11.66 -18.67
C PRO A 46 -1.34 -11.41 -20.12
N ALA A 47 -0.98 -12.32 -21.03
CA ALA A 47 -1.22 -12.16 -22.47
C ALA A 47 -2.70 -11.91 -22.80
N ALA A 48 -3.63 -12.57 -22.09
CA ALA A 48 -5.07 -12.39 -22.26
C ALA A 48 -5.56 -10.98 -21.86
N GLU A 49 -4.86 -10.30 -20.96
CA GLU A 49 -5.21 -8.98 -20.43
C GLU A 49 -4.44 -7.84 -21.11
N LYS A 50 -3.44 -8.17 -21.96
CA LYS A 50 -2.60 -7.15 -22.61
C LYS A 50 -3.37 -6.21 -23.51
N ALA A 51 -4.41 -6.71 -24.22
CA ALA A 51 -5.26 -5.88 -25.06
C ALA A 51 -5.99 -4.79 -24.25
N LYS A 52 -6.34 -5.10 -23.01
CA LYS A 52 -7.10 -4.24 -22.11
C LYS A 52 -6.21 -3.26 -21.35
N TYR A 53 -5.15 -3.76 -20.71
CA TYR A 53 -4.30 -2.95 -19.83
C TYR A 53 -3.04 -2.38 -20.52
N GLY A 54 -2.76 -2.82 -21.74
CA GLY A 54 -1.73 -2.24 -22.61
C GLY A 54 -0.34 -2.09 -21.99
N LYS A 55 0.35 -1.04 -22.40
CA LYS A 55 1.69 -0.70 -21.92
C LYS A 55 1.72 0.04 -20.57
N PHE A 56 0.56 0.46 -20.06
CA PHE A 56 0.49 1.28 -18.85
C PHE A 56 0.14 0.49 -17.59
N GLY A 57 -0.40 -0.74 -17.75
CA GLY A 57 -1.01 -1.48 -16.66
C GLY A 57 -2.32 -0.83 -16.19
N VAL A 58 -2.98 -0.08 -17.08
CA VAL A 58 -4.21 0.67 -16.83
C VAL A 58 -5.14 0.53 -18.02
N ASP A 59 -6.41 0.25 -17.78
CA ASP A 59 -7.45 0.22 -18.79
C ASP A 59 -7.98 1.62 -19.04
N ILE A 60 -7.52 2.24 -20.13
CA ILE A 60 -7.88 3.63 -20.48
C ILE A 60 -9.35 3.73 -20.90
N GLU A 61 -9.89 2.69 -21.55
CA GLU A 61 -11.25 2.68 -22.08
C GLU A 61 -12.31 2.43 -20.99
N ASP A 62 -11.92 1.77 -19.86
CA ASP A 62 -12.79 1.47 -18.73
C ASP A 62 -12.40 2.34 -17.51
N GLY A 63 -12.51 3.66 -17.64
CA GLY A 63 -12.33 4.60 -16.55
C GLY A 63 -10.95 4.58 -15.88
N PHE A 64 -9.90 4.29 -16.63
CA PHE A 64 -8.52 4.21 -16.15
C PHE A 64 -8.30 3.14 -15.07
N LYS A 65 -9.00 2.03 -15.15
CA LYS A 65 -8.95 0.96 -14.16
C LYS A 65 -7.56 0.34 -14.06
N PRO A 66 -6.94 0.35 -12.87
CA PRO A 66 -5.57 -0.14 -12.70
C PRO A 66 -5.51 -1.67 -12.62
N TYR A 67 -4.45 -2.24 -13.15
CA TYR A 67 -4.09 -3.64 -12.94
C TYR A 67 -3.00 -3.75 -11.88
N TYR A 68 -3.40 -4.12 -10.67
CA TYR A 68 -2.48 -4.26 -9.55
C TYR A 68 -1.94 -5.68 -9.40
N ILE A 69 -0.65 -5.77 -9.11
CA ILE A 69 0.01 -7.04 -8.79
C ILE A 69 0.72 -6.92 -7.43
N VAL A 70 0.85 -8.04 -6.75
CA VAL A 70 1.70 -8.12 -5.55
C VAL A 70 3.15 -8.12 -6.00
N ASP A 71 3.94 -7.19 -5.45
CA ASP A 71 5.38 -7.13 -5.71
C ASP A 71 6.05 -8.46 -5.31
N GLY A 72 6.95 -8.96 -6.17
CA GLY A 72 7.68 -10.20 -5.95
C GLY A 72 8.39 -10.24 -4.59
N ASN A 73 9.00 -9.12 -4.21
CA ASN A 73 9.70 -8.95 -2.93
C ASN A 73 8.76 -8.93 -1.71
N LYS A 74 7.46 -8.72 -1.93
CA LYS A 74 6.43 -8.65 -0.86
C LYS A 74 5.67 -9.94 -0.66
N LYS A 75 5.87 -10.95 -1.50
CA LYS A 75 5.14 -12.23 -1.41
C LYS A 75 5.28 -12.88 -0.04
N LYS A 76 6.49 -12.87 0.53
CA LYS A 76 6.74 -13.41 1.88
C LYS A 76 6.00 -12.59 2.94
N THR A 77 6.12 -11.28 2.91
CA THR A 77 5.41 -10.39 3.85
C THR A 77 3.90 -10.61 3.80
N VAL A 78 3.32 -10.72 2.59
CA VAL A 78 1.89 -11.00 2.42
C VAL A 78 1.51 -12.38 2.97
N ALA A 79 2.36 -13.40 2.80
CA ALA A 79 2.12 -14.74 3.35
C ALA A 79 2.14 -14.73 4.89
N ASP A 80 3.11 -14.03 5.48
CA ASP A 80 3.25 -13.89 6.93
C ASP A 80 2.04 -13.13 7.52
N LEU A 81 1.62 -12.03 6.89
CA LEU A 81 0.42 -11.26 7.28
C LEU A 81 -0.85 -12.10 7.18
N LYS A 82 -1.02 -12.90 6.11
CA LYS A 82 -2.15 -13.84 5.97
C LYS A 82 -2.16 -14.90 7.06
N SER A 83 -0.98 -15.42 7.42
CA SER A 83 -0.85 -16.40 8.49
C SER A 83 -1.25 -15.82 9.86
N ALA A 84 -0.80 -14.59 10.15
CA ALA A 84 -1.17 -13.90 11.38
C ALA A 84 -2.67 -13.57 11.41
N LEU A 85 -3.23 -13.11 10.28
CA LEU A 85 -4.65 -12.77 10.17
C LEU A 85 -5.58 -13.98 10.45
N LYS A 86 -5.17 -15.18 10.06
CA LYS A 86 -5.95 -16.41 10.36
C LYS A 86 -6.13 -16.69 11.86
N LYS A 87 -5.26 -16.13 12.69
CA LYS A 87 -5.26 -16.29 14.17
C LYS A 87 -5.89 -15.10 14.88
N ALA A 88 -6.26 -14.06 14.13
CA ALA A 88 -6.77 -12.82 14.68
C ALA A 88 -8.30 -12.76 14.59
N ASP A 89 -8.94 -12.17 15.58
CA ASP A 89 -10.38 -11.91 15.61
C ASP A 89 -10.75 -10.50 15.13
N THR A 90 -9.76 -9.62 15.05
CA THR A 90 -9.92 -8.24 14.56
C THR A 90 -8.63 -7.79 13.88
N LEU A 91 -8.77 -7.12 12.75
CA LEU A 91 -7.67 -6.47 12.03
C LEU A 91 -7.71 -4.97 12.25
N TYR A 92 -6.62 -4.41 12.75
CA TYR A 92 -6.39 -2.98 12.84
C TYR A 92 -5.38 -2.55 11.78
N LEU A 93 -5.71 -1.51 11.02
CA LEU A 93 -4.81 -0.87 10.05
C LEU A 93 -4.35 0.45 10.64
N ALA A 94 -3.07 0.52 10.98
CA ALA A 94 -2.44 1.62 11.71
C ALA A 94 -1.32 2.27 10.87
N THR A 95 -1.62 2.53 9.59
CA THR A 95 -0.76 3.27 8.66
C THR A 95 -0.95 4.77 8.86
N ASP A 96 -0.08 5.61 8.30
CA ASP A 96 -0.12 7.06 8.46
C ASP A 96 -1.45 7.67 8.00
N GLU A 97 -1.80 8.82 8.57
CA GLU A 97 -3.01 9.57 8.22
C GLU A 97 -2.73 10.50 7.04
N ASP A 98 -2.34 9.92 5.92
CA ASP A 98 -2.18 10.58 4.65
C ASP A 98 -2.72 9.70 3.51
N ARG A 99 -2.73 10.22 2.28
CA ARG A 99 -3.22 9.49 1.11
C ARG A 99 -2.44 8.20 0.86
N GLU A 100 -1.13 8.22 1.13
CA GLU A 100 -0.26 7.06 0.96
C GLU A 100 -0.60 5.96 1.98
N GLY A 101 -0.71 6.31 3.26
CA GLY A 101 -1.10 5.38 4.31
C GLY A 101 -2.50 4.82 4.12
N GLU A 102 -3.43 5.62 3.61
CA GLU A 102 -4.79 5.16 3.31
C GLU A 102 -4.81 4.18 2.15
N ALA A 103 -4.03 4.44 1.09
CA ALA A 103 -3.86 3.50 -0.02
C ALA A 103 -3.19 2.19 0.41
N ILE A 104 -2.16 2.26 1.28
CA ILE A 104 -1.54 1.05 1.86
C ILE A 104 -2.59 0.23 2.61
N ALA A 105 -3.41 0.87 3.45
CA ALA A 105 -4.49 0.21 4.19
C ALA A 105 -5.49 -0.48 3.25
N TRP A 106 -5.94 0.22 2.22
CA TRP A 106 -6.85 -0.31 1.21
C TRP A 106 -6.23 -1.50 0.45
N HIS A 107 -4.98 -1.38 -0.01
CA HIS A 107 -4.27 -2.45 -0.68
C HIS A 107 -4.11 -3.70 0.19
N LEU A 108 -3.90 -3.52 1.50
CA LEU A 108 -3.86 -4.61 2.48
C LEU A 108 -5.21 -5.32 2.55
N VAL A 109 -6.32 -4.60 2.68
CA VAL A 109 -7.68 -5.18 2.70
C VAL A 109 -7.95 -5.98 1.43
N GLN A 110 -7.68 -5.40 0.26
CA GLN A 110 -7.90 -6.04 -1.04
C GLN A 110 -7.06 -7.31 -1.23
N THR A 111 -5.84 -7.35 -0.68
CA THR A 111 -4.91 -8.48 -0.86
C THR A 111 -5.12 -9.59 0.18
N LEU A 112 -5.35 -9.20 1.43
CA LEU A 112 -5.51 -10.15 2.53
C LEU A 112 -6.92 -10.75 2.58
N LYS A 113 -7.93 -10.02 2.09
CA LYS A 113 -9.36 -10.37 2.09
C LYS A 113 -9.81 -10.86 3.46
N PRO A 114 -9.71 -10.00 4.50
CA PRO A 114 -10.03 -10.38 5.87
C PRO A 114 -11.49 -10.83 5.99
N LYS A 115 -11.71 -11.88 6.77
CA LYS A 115 -13.06 -12.34 7.16
C LYS A 115 -13.46 -11.86 8.55
N VAL A 116 -12.58 -11.11 9.20
CA VAL A 116 -12.75 -10.51 10.52
C VAL A 116 -13.03 -9.01 10.39
N PRO A 117 -13.59 -8.36 11.41
CA PRO A 117 -13.77 -6.91 11.40
C PRO A 117 -12.46 -6.18 11.15
N VAL A 118 -12.51 -5.19 10.25
CA VAL A 118 -11.38 -4.32 9.91
C VAL A 118 -11.64 -2.94 10.50
N LYS A 119 -10.65 -2.39 11.18
CA LYS A 119 -10.71 -1.09 11.82
C LYS A 119 -9.50 -0.25 11.46
N ARG A 120 -9.71 0.98 11.04
CA ARG A 120 -8.66 1.95 10.74
C ARG A 120 -8.32 2.73 12.01
N MET A 121 -7.09 2.59 12.50
CA MET A 121 -6.54 3.42 13.59
C MET A 121 -5.87 4.64 12.99
N VAL A 122 -6.20 5.81 13.53
CA VAL A 122 -5.60 7.08 13.13
C VAL A 122 -4.98 7.75 14.35
N PHE A 123 -3.72 8.17 14.21
CA PHE A 123 -2.98 8.87 15.26
C PHE A 123 -1.94 9.80 14.61
N HIS A 124 -1.74 10.97 15.19
CA HIS A 124 -0.80 11.98 14.69
C HIS A 124 0.61 11.80 15.26
N GLU A 125 0.71 11.10 16.38
CA GLU A 125 1.98 10.85 17.07
C GLU A 125 2.05 9.42 17.62
N ILE A 126 3.26 8.90 17.77
CA ILE A 126 3.49 7.55 18.29
C ILE A 126 3.84 7.64 19.78
N THR A 127 2.83 7.99 20.59
CA THR A 127 2.89 7.99 22.06
C THR A 127 1.96 6.91 22.61
N PRO A 128 2.20 6.37 23.81
CA PRO A 128 1.31 5.37 24.43
C PRO A 128 -0.14 5.84 24.52
N GLU A 129 -0.33 7.11 24.85
CA GLU A 129 -1.64 7.75 25.05
C GLU A 129 -2.38 7.85 23.71
N ALA A 130 -1.73 8.38 22.67
CA ALA A 130 -2.32 8.51 21.33
C ALA A 130 -2.68 7.16 20.72
N ILE A 131 -1.83 6.15 20.86
CA ILE A 131 -2.07 4.80 20.37
C ILE A 131 -3.26 4.15 21.10
N LYS A 132 -3.34 4.27 22.43
CA LYS A 132 -4.48 3.75 23.20
C LYS A 132 -5.78 4.48 22.87
N ALA A 133 -5.74 5.81 22.71
CA ALA A 133 -6.89 6.60 22.30
C ALA A 133 -7.39 6.20 20.91
N SER A 134 -6.50 5.95 19.95
CA SER A 134 -6.88 5.55 18.59
C SER A 134 -7.54 4.17 18.49
N LEU A 135 -7.33 3.27 19.45
CA LEU A 135 -8.06 2.01 19.54
C LEU A 135 -9.57 2.21 19.83
N ASN A 136 -9.90 3.24 20.59
CA ASN A 136 -11.27 3.57 20.94
C ASN A 136 -11.95 4.46 19.89
N ASN A 137 -11.17 5.13 19.05
CA ASN A 137 -11.65 6.05 18.02
C ASN A 137 -11.22 5.56 16.63
N THR A 138 -11.73 4.39 16.24
CA THR A 138 -11.46 3.79 14.94
C THR A 138 -12.49 4.22 13.90
N ARG A 139 -12.10 4.28 12.63
CA ARG A 139 -12.97 4.58 11.48
C ARG A 139 -12.84 3.52 10.39
N ASP A 140 -13.55 3.67 9.32
CA ASP A 140 -13.34 2.91 8.08
C ASP A 140 -12.22 3.53 7.24
N VAL A 141 -11.76 2.79 6.22
CA VAL A 141 -10.81 3.30 5.22
C VAL A 141 -11.49 4.39 4.40
N ASP A 142 -10.83 5.52 4.23
CA ASP A 142 -11.34 6.66 3.49
C ASP A 142 -11.16 6.44 1.97
N ALA A 143 -12.27 6.12 1.30
CA ALA A 143 -12.28 5.85 -0.13
C ALA A 143 -11.84 7.06 -0.97
N ALA A 144 -12.19 8.29 -0.55
CA ALA A 144 -11.82 9.49 -1.30
C ALA A 144 -10.30 9.74 -1.27
N MET A 145 -9.67 9.48 -0.14
CA MET A 145 -8.19 9.55 -0.04
C MET A 145 -7.51 8.45 -0.87
N VAL A 146 -8.09 7.25 -0.91
CA VAL A 146 -7.60 6.15 -1.75
C VAL A 146 -7.71 6.52 -3.22
N ASP A 147 -8.87 6.99 -3.68
CA ASP A 147 -9.09 7.40 -5.06
C ASP A 147 -8.13 8.53 -5.49
N ALA A 148 -7.87 9.49 -4.60
CA ALA A 148 -6.93 10.56 -4.86
C ALA A 148 -5.48 10.04 -5.03
N GLN A 149 -5.07 9.05 -4.25
CA GLN A 149 -3.75 8.43 -4.38
C GLN A 149 -3.67 7.55 -5.63
N GLU A 150 -4.71 6.74 -5.93
CA GLU A 150 -4.77 5.92 -7.14
C GLU A 150 -4.72 6.80 -8.39
N THR A 151 -5.50 7.87 -8.44
CA THR A 151 -5.50 8.84 -9.55
C THR A 151 -4.11 9.43 -9.77
N ARG A 152 -3.44 9.88 -8.72
CA ARG A 152 -2.08 10.37 -8.81
C ARG A 152 -1.13 9.30 -9.33
N ARG A 153 -1.20 8.07 -8.82
CA ARG A 153 -0.35 6.96 -9.24
C ARG A 153 -0.51 6.61 -10.72
N ILE A 154 -1.76 6.60 -11.20
CA ILE A 154 -2.09 6.37 -12.61
C ILE A 154 -1.55 7.53 -13.47
N LEU A 155 -1.79 8.77 -13.07
CA LEU A 155 -1.32 9.95 -13.79
C LEU A 155 0.21 9.96 -13.90
N ASP A 156 0.93 9.70 -12.82
CA ASP A 156 2.39 9.62 -12.80
C ASP A 156 2.90 8.53 -13.77
N ARG A 157 2.19 7.39 -13.85
CA ARG A 157 2.50 6.30 -14.79
C ARG A 157 2.29 6.72 -16.23
N LEU A 158 1.15 7.28 -16.57
CA LEU A 158 0.81 7.72 -17.93
C LEU A 158 1.78 8.82 -18.40
N TYR A 159 1.99 9.82 -17.55
CA TYR A 159 2.90 10.92 -17.80
C TYR A 159 4.35 10.44 -18.00
N GLY A 160 4.83 9.58 -17.10
CA GLY A 160 6.17 9.03 -17.16
C GLY A 160 6.43 8.22 -18.43
N TYR A 161 5.48 7.41 -18.87
CA TYR A 161 5.63 6.57 -20.07
C TYR A 161 5.47 7.33 -21.38
N GLU A 162 4.67 8.39 -21.43
CA GLU A 162 4.45 9.18 -22.65
C GLU A 162 5.41 10.34 -22.80
N LEU A 163 5.64 11.12 -21.76
CA LEU A 163 6.46 12.34 -21.84
C LEU A 163 7.96 12.11 -21.61
N SER A 164 8.34 11.21 -20.72
CA SER A 164 9.78 10.95 -20.49
C SER A 164 10.53 10.57 -21.78
N PRO A 165 10.02 9.68 -22.65
CA PRO A 165 10.71 9.38 -23.92
C PRO A 165 10.84 10.57 -24.85
N VAL A 166 9.89 11.52 -24.82
CA VAL A 166 9.95 12.75 -25.62
C VAL A 166 11.02 13.70 -25.06
N LEU A 167 11.06 13.89 -23.75
CA LEU A 167 12.07 14.68 -23.08
C LEU A 167 13.48 14.12 -23.35
N TRP A 168 13.68 12.81 -23.20
CA TRP A 168 14.96 12.16 -23.49
C TRP A 168 15.40 12.36 -24.94
N ARG A 169 14.49 12.22 -25.90
CA ARG A 169 14.80 12.35 -27.33
C ARG A 169 15.00 13.78 -27.82
N LYS A 170 14.29 14.76 -27.22
CA LYS A 170 14.23 16.12 -27.76
C LYS A 170 14.97 17.15 -26.90
N VAL A 171 15.12 16.93 -25.61
CA VAL A 171 15.69 17.89 -24.66
C VAL A 171 17.00 17.35 -24.07
N CYS A 172 17.02 16.17 -23.52
CA CYS A 172 18.20 15.66 -22.80
C CYS A 172 19.42 15.43 -23.70
N LEU A 173 19.22 15.07 -24.98
CA LEU A 173 20.33 14.90 -25.94
C LEU A 173 21.02 16.24 -26.28
N LEU A 174 20.38 17.36 -26.03
CA LEU A 174 20.94 18.70 -26.30
C LEU A 174 21.70 19.28 -25.10
N TYR A 175 21.46 18.79 -23.90
CA TYR A 175 21.95 19.35 -22.64
C TYR A 175 22.69 18.36 -21.74
N THR A 176 22.90 17.13 -22.16
CA THR A 176 23.68 16.20 -21.36
C THR A 176 25.14 16.58 -21.39
N SER A 177 25.64 17.18 -20.31
CA SER A 177 27.06 17.11 -20.01
C SER A 177 27.42 15.63 -19.80
N PRO A 178 28.66 15.20 -20.18
CA PRO A 178 29.09 13.82 -19.95
C PRO A 178 28.87 13.43 -18.49
N SER A 179 28.32 12.24 -18.27
CA SER A 179 28.17 11.70 -16.91
C SER A 179 29.55 11.65 -16.25
N PRO A 180 29.69 12.05 -14.97
CA PRO A 180 30.95 11.89 -14.25
C PRO A 180 31.40 10.43 -14.10
N ARG A 181 30.67 9.49 -14.70
CA ARG A 181 30.90 8.04 -14.67
C ARG A 181 31.27 7.43 -16.01
N ASP A 182 31.42 8.24 -17.07
CA ASP A 182 31.94 7.79 -18.35
C ASP A 182 33.46 8.04 -18.47
#